data_e8a04bcbbe4d640d8aefd0c5b1bbeac9
#
_entry.id   e8a04bcbbe4d640d8aefd0c5b1bbeac9
#
_cell.length_a   1.000
_cell.length_b   1.000
_cell.length_c   1.000
_cell.angle_alpha   90.00
_cell.angle_beta   90.00
_cell.angle_gamma   90.00
#
_symmetry.space_group_name_H-M   'P 1'
#
loop_
_entity.id
_entity.type
_entity.pdbx_description
1 polymer ?
#
loop_
_entity_poly.entity_id
_entity_poly.type
_entity_poly.pdbx_seq_one_letter_code
_entity_poly.pdbx_strand_id
1 'polypeptide(L)'
;MTEFKPIKEGKVREIYDNGDSLIMVATDRISAFDYILKNKITNKGKVLTQMSKFWFDYTRDVVPNHLISVDNKDMPEYFQQPEFEGKCTMCSKLTMLPIECIVRGYITGSGWASYQENGTACGIKLPEGLKESQKLPEPIYTPSTKAELGDHDENITFEQSITVLEKLFPGKGEEYATKLRDNTIALYKKCAEYALSRGIIIADTKFEFGLDEEGNVILGDEMLTPDSSRFWPLEGYEAGHGQPSFDKQFVRNWLKANPDSDFNLPQDIIDKTIAKYEEAYEMLTGKKL
;
A
#
# COMPACT_ATOMS: atom_id res chain seq x y z
N MET A 1 17.13 29.68 -0.97
CA MET A 1 16.08 28.65 -0.75
C MET A 1 16.18 28.14 0.68
N THR A 2 15.09 28.08 1.41
CA THR A 2 15.06 27.42 2.71
C THR A 2 15.22 25.92 2.47
N GLU A 3 16.25 25.31 3.05
CA GLU A 3 16.49 23.87 2.94
C GLU A 3 15.50 23.15 3.87
N PHE A 4 14.71 22.22 3.30
CA PHE A 4 13.84 21.34 4.07
C PHE A 4 14.62 20.07 4.45
N LYS A 5 14.48 19.66 5.71
CA LYS A 5 14.99 18.36 6.18
C LYS A 5 13.80 17.45 6.47
N PRO A 6 13.87 16.17 6.08
CA PRO A 6 12.79 15.25 6.41
C PRO A 6 12.68 15.07 7.92
N ILE A 7 11.47 15.14 8.45
CA ILE A 7 11.17 14.82 9.86
C ILE A 7 11.08 13.31 10.08
N LYS A 8 10.88 12.54 8.99
CA LYS A 8 10.90 11.08 9.00
C LYS A 8 11.36 10.57 7.64
N GLU A 9 12.27 9.60 7.69
CA GLU A 9 12.71 8.84 6.52
C GLU A 9 12.28 7.37 6.65
N GLY A 10 11.41 6.93 5.74
CA GLY A 10 11.04 5.53 5.60
C GLY A 10 11.89 4.81 4.55
N LYS A 11 11.62 3.53 4.35
CA LYS A 11 12.33 2.70 3.35
C LYS A 11 12.26 3.30 1.93
N VAL A 12 11.11 3.88 1.56
CA VAL A 12 10.83 4.39 0.21
C VAL A 12 10.19 5.78 0.19
N ARG A 13 9.96 6.40 1.35
CA ARG A 13 9.35 7.74 1.48
C ARG A 13 10.10 8.61 2.45
N GLU A 14 10.00 9.90 2.20
CA GLU A 14 10.48 10.97 3.08
C GLU A 14 9.30 11.87 3.41
N ILE A 15 9.21 12.30 4.67
CA ILE A 15 8.13 13.15 5.16
C ILE A 15 8.73 14.45 5.67
N TYR A 16 8.19 15.57 5.21
CA TYR A 16 8.64 16.91 5.55
C TYR A 16 7.49 17.68 6.22
N ASP A 17 7.84 18.45 7.24
CA ASP A 17 6.90 19.37 7.87
C ASP A 17 6.75 20.63 7.02
N ASN A 18 5.52 20.99 6.69
CA ASN A 18 5.17 22.18 5.92
C ASN A 18 4.21 23.11 6.70
N GLY A 19 4.43 23.26 8.02
CA GLY A 19 3.55 24.05 8.88
C GLY A 19 2.22 23.36 9.15
N ASP A 20 1.14 23.79 8.52
CA ASP A 20 -0.20 23.21 8.71
C ASP A 20 -0.43 21.89 7.95
N SER A 21 0.53 21.48 7.12
CA SER A 21 0.46 20.28 6.30
C SER A 21 1.76 19.48 6.36
N LEU A 22 1.77 18.31 5.71
CA LEU A 22 2.98 17.55 5.44
C LEU A 22 3.22 17.47 3.93
N ILE A 23 4.48 17.33 3.54
CA ILE A 23 4.86 16.94 2.18
C ILE A 23 5.52 15.56 2.25
N MET A 24 4.91 14.59 1.61
CA MET A 24 5.42 13.23 1.47
C MET A 24 6.07 13.08 0.11
N VAL A 25 7.34 12.70 0.07
CA VAL A 25 8.08 12.44 -1.17
C VAL A 25 8.21 10.93 -1.35
N ALA A 26 7.59 10.39 -2.38
CA ALA A 26 7.80 9.02 -2.81
C ALA A 26 9.12 8.96 -3.60
N THR A 27 10.11 8.28 -3.04
CA THR A 27 11.43 8.16 -3.67
C THR A 27 11.47 7.04 -4.71
N ASP A 28 12.53 7.04 -5.53
CA ASP A 28 12.80 5.95 -6.47
C ASP A 28 13.51 4.75 -5.80
N ARG A 29 13.69 4.78 -4.47
CA ARG A 29 14.19 3.63 -3.71
C ARG A 29 13.18 2.48 -3.79
N ILE A 30 13.69 1.26 -3.82
CA ILE A 30 12.89 0.04 -3.71
C ILE A 30 13.37 -0.79 -2.53
N SER A 31 12.44 -1.40 -1.81
CA SER A 31 12.76 -2.31 -0.71
C SER A 31 12.11 -3.66 -0.95
N ALA A 32 12.83 -4.73 -0.61
CA ALA A 32 12.31 -6.09 -0.59
C ALA A 32 12.91 -6.83 0.60
N PHE A 33 12.13 -7.72 1.24
CA PHE A 33 12.57 -8.48 2.43
C PHE A 33 13.15 -7.57 3.53
N ASP A 34 12.52 -6.43 3.76
CA ASP A 34 12.90 -5.38 4.73
C ASP A 34 14.22 -4.64 4.46
N TYR A 35 14.93 -4.97 3.37
CA TYR A 35 16.13 -4.26 2.94
C TYR A 35 15.81 -3.24 1.85
N ILE A 36 16.47 -2.07 1.90
CA ILE A 36 16.50 -1.12 0.79
C ILE A 36 17.56 -1.61 -0.19
N LEU A 37 17.17 -1.80 -1.46
CA LEU A 37 18.09 -2.26 -2.50
C LEU A 37 19.07 -1.14 -2.88
N LYS A 38 20.23 -1.52 -3.41
CA LYS A 38 21.26 -0.56 -3.83
C LYS A 38 20.85 0.27 -5.04
N ASN A 39 19.94 -0.27 -5.85
CA ASN A 39 19.46 0.39 -7.06
C ASN A 39 18.26 1.29 -6.76
N LYS A 40 18.11 2.34 -7.59
CA LYS A 40 16.90 3.13 -7.69
C LYS A 40 16.13 2.72 -8.96
N ILE A 41 14.82 2.76 -8.88
CA ILE A 41 13.93 2.52 -10.03
C ILE A 41 13.41 3.89 -10.48
N THR A 42 14.00 4.45 -11.52
CA THR A 42 13.64 5.78 -12.06
C THR A 42 12.13 5.84 -12.36
N ASN A 43 11.48 6.96 -12.01
CA ASN A 43 10.03 7.19 -12.11
C ASN A 43 9.16 6.39 -11.13
N LYS A 44 9.72 5.46 -10.33
CA LYS A 44 8.92 4.71 -9.38
C LYS A 44 8.12 5.62 -8.45
N GLY A 45 8.76 6.60 -7.84
CA GLY A 45 8.10 7.57 -6.96
C GLY A 45 6.96 8.32 -7.65
N LYS A 46 7.14 8.66 -8.92
CA LYS A 46 6.10 9.32 -9.72
C LYS A 46 4.89 8.40 -9.95
N VAL A 47 5.11 7.13 -10.33
CA VAL A 47 4.01 6.15 -10.46
C VAL A 47 3.23 6.04 -9.16
N LEU A 48 3.91 5.86 -8.01
CA LEU A 48 3.25 5.70 -6.71
C LEU A 48 2.39 6.90 -6.35
N THR A 49 2.92 8.12 -6.53
CA THR A 49 2.19 9.35 -6.22
C THR A 49 0.97 9.54 -7.12
N GLN A 50 1.14 9.38 -8.43
CA GLN A 50 0.06 9.60 -9.39
C GLN A 50 -1.02 8.50 -9.31
N MET A 51 -0.64 7.27 -8.99
CA MET A 51 -1.59 6.18 -8.77
C MET A 51 -2.38 6.39 -7.47
N SER A 52 -1.73 6.78 -6.37
CA SER A 52 -2.42 7.12 -5.12
C SER A 52 -3.41 8.27 -5.32
N LYS A 53 -3.00 9.33 -6.05
CA LYS A 53 -3.87 10.45 -6.40
C LYS A 53 -5.14 9.98 -7.13
N PHE A 54 -4.97 9.14 -8.15
CA PHE A 54 -6.10 8.59 -8.91
C PHE A 54 -7.10 7.89 -7.98
N TRP A 55 -6.63 7.03 -7.09
CA TRP A 55 -7.48 6.29 -6.17
C TRP A 55 -8.10 7.16 -5.08
N PHE A 56 -7.36 8.13 -4.54
CA PHE A 56 -7.92 9.10 -3.59
C PHE A 56 -9.07 9.90 -4.20
N ASP A 57 -8.93 10.33 -5.45
CA ASP A 57 -10.01 11.03 -6.16
C ASP A 57 -11.20 10.11 -6.45
N TYR A 58 -10.94 8.86 -6.85
CA TYR A 58 -11.98 7.89 -7.19
C TYR A 58 -12.83 7.44 -5.98
N THR A 59 -12.28 7.52 -4.78
CA THR A 59 -12.90 6.99 -3.55
C THR A 59 -13.35 8.05 -2.55
N ARG A 60 -13.35 9.33 -2.92
CA ARG A 60 -13.78 10.44 -2.03
C ARG A 60 -15.18 10.29 -1.46
N ASP A 61 -16.05 9.57 -2.16
CA ASP A 61 -17.43 9.27 -1.74
C ASP A 61 -17.53 8.10 -0.77
N VAL A 62 -16.46 7.34 -0.56
CA VAL A 62 -16.41 6.20 0.37
C VAL A 62 -15.87 6.62 1.72
N VAL A 63 -14.69 7.26 1.73
CA VAL A 63 -14.04 7.75 2.95
C VAL A 63 -13.23 9.01 2.63
N PRO A 64 -13.21 10.01 3.49
CA PRO A 64 -12.34 11.16 3.31
C PRO A 64 -10.87 10.74 3.38
N ASN A 65 -10.01 11.45 2.65
CA ASN A 65 -8.59 11.17 2.62
C ASN A 65 -7.76 12.44 2.86
N HIS A 66 -6.49 12.27 3.17
CA HIS A 66 -5.57 13.33 3.56
C HIS A 66 -5.03 14.16 2.41
N LEU A 67 -5.30 13.81 1.16
CA LEU A 67 -4.70 14.47 -0.01
C LEU A 67 -5.17 15.94 -0.13
N ILE A 68 -4.21 16.87 -0.18
CA ILE A 68 -4.44 18.28 -0.50
C ILE A 68 -4.07 18.53 -1.96
N SER A 69 -2.82 18.26 -2.36
CA SER A 69 -2.36 18.44 -3.74
C SER A 69 -1.19 17.52 -4.07
N VAL A 70 -1.04 17.18 -5.34
CA VAL A 70 0.17 16.57 -5.91
C VAL A 70 0.86 17.48 -6.95
N ASP A 71 0.34 18.67 -7.17
CA ASP A 71 0.99 19.66 -8.03
C ASP A 71 2.12 20.35 -7.26
N ASN A 72 3.35 20.18 -7.73
CA ASN A 72 4.51 20.81 -7.10
C ASN A 72 4.42 22.33 -7.03
N LYS A 73 3.61 22.97 -7.90
CA LYS A 73 3.38 24.43 -7.88
C LYS A 73 2.63 24.91 -6.63
N ASP A 74 1.86 24.03 -6.00
CA ASP A 74 1.14 24.34 -4.76
C ASP A 74 2.05 24.21 -3.52
N MET A 75 3.30 23.77 -3.70
CA MET A 75 4.26 23.47 -2.64
C MET A 75 5.35 24.54 -2.56
N PRO A 76 6.11 24.63 -1.46
CA PRO A 76 7.28 25.50 -1.36
C PRO A 76 8.28 25.29 -2.51
N GLU A 77 8.99 26.36 -2.89
CA GLU A 77 9.95 26.38 -4.01
C GLU A 77 10.97 25.23 -3.97
N TYR A 78 11.35 24.78 -2.77
CA TYR A 78 12.25 23.64 -2.58
C TYR A 78 11.72 22.37 -3.28
N PHE A 79 10.41 22.10 -3.24
CA PHE A 79 9.78 20.93 -3.86
C PHE A 79 9.39 21.14 -5.33
N GLN A 80 9.66 22.31 -5.91
CA GLN A 80 9.42 22.60 -7.33
C GLN A 80 10.61 22.25 -8.22
N GLN A 81 11.70 21.72 -7.62
CA GLN A 81 12.88 21.28 -8.36
C GLN A 81 12.58 20.02 -9.19
N PRO A 82 13.28 19.80 -10.33
CA PRO A 82 13.00 18.69 -11.24
C PRO A 82 13.04 17.30 -10.58
N GLU A 83 13.86 17.11 -9.56
CA GLU A 83 14.00 15.84 -8.83
C GLU A 83 12.74 15.43 -8.07
N PHE A 84 11.88 16.40 -7.72
CA PHE A 84 10.62 16.20 -7.00
C PHE A 84 9.40 16.11 -7.93
N GLU A 85 9.57 16.37 -9.22
CA GLU A 85 8.45 16.46 -10.15
C GLU A 85 7.58 15.19 -10.14
N GLY A 86 6.30 15.37 -9.79
CA GLY A 86 5.29 14.31 -9.75
C GLY A 86 5.47 13.28 -8.63
N LYS A 87 6.43 13.47 -7.71
CA LYS A 87 6.73 12.54 -6.60
C LYS A 87 6.23 13.03 -5.25
N CYS A 88 5.74 14.26 -5.16
CA CYS A 88 5.29 14.87 -3.91
C CYS A 88 3.79 14.77 -3.73
N THR A 89 3.40 14.54 -2.48
CA THR A 89 2.01 14.62 -2.01
C THR A 89 1.96 15.60 -0.84
N MET A 90 1.28 16.72 -1.02
CA MET A 90 0.91 17.59 0.10
C MET A 90 -0.35 17.04 0.73
N CYS A 91 -0.34 16.82 2.03
CA CYS A 91 -1.41 16.17 2.76
C CYS A 91 -1.66 16.78 4.14
N SER A 92 -2.87 16.59 4.66
CA SER A 92 -3.21 16.99 6.02
C SER A 92 -2.43 16.19 7.06
N LYS A 93 -2.13 16.82 8.18
CA LYS A 93 -1.57 16.13 9.35
C LYS A 93 -2.64 15.25 9.98
N LEU A 94 -2.28 14.01 10.29
CA LEU A 94 -3.17 13.05 10.93
C LEU A 94 -2.45 12.43 12.14
N THR A 95 -3.21 12.11 13.18
CA THR A 95 -2.76 11.18 14.21
C THR A 95 -2.90 9.76 13.66
N MET A 96 -1.80 9.19 13.13
CA MET A 96 -1.83 7.87 12.48
C MET A 96 -2.19 6.77 13.48
N LEU A 97 -3.11 5.90 13.08
CA LEU A 97 -3.51 4.72 13.85
C LEU A 97 -2.49 3.59 13.61
N PRO A 98 -2.02 2.88 14.65
CA PRO A 98 -0.95 1.89 14.52
C PRO A 98 -1.46 0.51 14.05
N ILE A 99 -2.39 0.52 13.11
CA ILE A 99 -2.96 -0.69 12.50
C ILE A 99 -2.75 -0.61 10.99
N GLU A 100 -2.10 -1.61 10.43
CA GLU A 100 -2.10 -1.84 9.00
C GLU A 100 -3.39 -2.56 8.59
N CYS A 101 -4.21 -1.90 7.81
CA CYS A 101 -5.52 -2.38 7.41
C CYS A 101 -5.41 -3.18 6.12
N ILE A 102 -5.13 -4.48 6.26
CA ILE A 102 -4.97 -5.39 5.12
C ILE A 102 -6.31 -6.03 4.79
N VAL A 103 -6.66 -6.03 3.52
CA VAL A 103 -7.84 -6.72 2.98
C VAL A 103 -7.41 -7.68 1.87
N ARG A 104 -8.00 -8.86 1.87
CA ARG A 104 -7.71 -9.93 0.91
C ARG A 104 -8.98 -10.37 0.20
N GLY A 105 -9.02 -10.25 -1.12
CA GLY A 105 -10.08 -10.84 -1.95
C GLY A 105 -9.66 -12.17 -2.56
N TYR A 106 -8.36 -12.48 -2.51
CA TYR A 106 -7.76 -13.72 -2.98
C TYR A 106 -6.80 -14.24 -1.91
N ILE A 107 -6.70 -15.55 -1.78
CA ILE A 107 -5.85 -16.17 -0.77
C ILE A 107 -4.43 -16.40 -1.32
N THR A 108 -3.47 -15.61 -0.85
CA THR A 108 -2.07 -15.64 -1.30
C THR A 108 -1.12 -15.11 -0.22
N GLY A 109 0.18 -15.21 -0.43
CA GLY A 109 1.21 -14.69 0.48
C GLY A 109 1.09 -15.21 1.89
N SER A 110 1.21 -14.35 2.90
CA SER A 110 1.11 -14.73 4.32
C SER A 110 -0.28 -15.29 4.69
N GLY A 111 -1.35 -14.84 4.02
CA GLY A 111 -2.69 -15.39 4.22
C GLY A 111 -2.79 -16.84 3.75
N TRP A 112 -2.18 -17.17 2.61
CA TRP A 112 -2.09 -18.54 2.11
C TRP A 112 -1.26 -19.44 3.05
N ALA A 113 -0.10 -18.94 3.51
CA ALA A 113 0.74 -19.68 4.47
C ALA A 113 -0.01 -20.01 5.76
N SER A 114 -0.72 -19.03 6.35
CA SER A 114 -1.54 -19.23 7.54
C SER A 114 -2.68 -20.24 7.29
N TYR A 115 -3.35 -20.13 6.15
CA TYR A 115 -4.41 -21.09 5.78
C TYR A 115 -3.88 -22.52 5.64
N GLN A 116 -2.72 -22.71 5.05
CA GLN A 116 -2.11 -24.06 4.94
C GLN A 116 -1.75 -24.65 6.30
N GLU A 117 -1.36 -23.81 7.26
CA GLU A 117 -0.97 -24.24 8.60
C GLU A 117 -2.18 -24.65 9.45
N ASN A 118 -3.26 -23.86 9.43
CA ASN A 118 -4.35 -24.02 10.40
C ASN A 118 -5.77 -23.75 9.86
N GLY A 119 -5.93 -23.53 8.56
CA GLY A 119 -7.22 -23.25 7.91
C GLY A 119 -7.80 -21.87 8.17
N THR A 120 -6.99 -20.94 8.73
CA THR A 120 -7.44 -19.59 9.09
C THR A 120 -6.53 -18.49 8.51
N ALA A 121 -7.03 -17.26 8.51
CA ALA A 121 -6.23 -16.05 8.32
C ALA A 121 -6.65 -14.99 9.36
N CYS A 122 -5.73 -14.51 10.20
CA CYS A 122 -6.02 -13.59 11.30
C CYS A 122 -7.21 -14.01 12.18
N GLY A 123 -7.32 -15.31 12.49
CA GLY A 123 -8.41 -15.88 13.27
C GLY A 123 -9.71 -16.15 12.49
N ILE A 124 -9.81 -15.73 11.23
CA ILE A 124 -10.97 -15.97 10.37
C ILE A 124 -10.87 -17.38 9.80
N LYS A 125 -11.84 -18.25 10.12
CA LYS A 125 -11.92 -19.60 9.54
C LYS A 125 -12.32 -19.49 8.07
N LEU A 126 -11.52 -20.11 7.19
CA LEU A 126 -11.75 -20.11 5.75
C LEU A 126 -12.35 -21.43 5.28
N PRO A 127 -13.02 -21.47 4.11
CA PRO A 127 -13.52 -22.70 3.52
C PRO A 127 -12.42 -23.75 3.32
N GLU A 128 -12.75 -25.02 3.47
CA GLU A 128 -11.82 -26.12 3.17
C GLU A 128 -11.58 -26.27 1.67
N GLY A 129 -10.38 -26.74 1.31
CA GLY A 129 -10.03 -27.05 -0.08
C GLY A 129 -9.70 -25.84 -0.95
N LEU A 130 -9.45 -24.65 -0.37
CA LEU A 130 -8.96 -23.50 -1.12
C LEU A 130 -7.60 -23.82 -1.76
N LYS A 131 -7.39 -23.29 -2.94
CA LYS A 131 -6.13 -23.35 -3.68
C LYS A 131 -5.40 -22.00 -3.59
N GLU A 132 -4.08 -21.99 -3.75
CA GLU A 132 -3.30 -20.75 -3.82
C GLU A 132 -3.87 -19.83 -4.89
N SER A 133 -3.87 -18.53 -4.61
CA SER A 133 -4.42 -17.47 -5.48
C SER A 133 -5.92 -17.57 -5.76
N GLN A 134 -6.66 -18.44 -5.10
CA GLN A 134 -8.10 -18.57 -5.29
C GLN A 134 -8.83 -17.35 -4.75
N LYS A 135 -9.85 -16.89 -5.51
CA LYS A 135 -10.77 -15.84 -5.06
C LYS A 135 -11.54 -16.32 -3.85
N LEU A 136 -11.60 -15.50 -2.82
CA LEU A 136 -12.44 -15.76 -1.64
C LEU A 136 -13.91 -15.46 -1.92
N PRO A 137 -14.86 -16.13 -1.26
CA PRO A 137 -16.29 -15.84 -1.40
C PRO A 137 -16.63 -14.39 -1.09
N GLU A 138 -16.01 -13.84 -0.04
CA GLU A 138 -16.06 -12.42 0.33
C GLU A 138 -14.65 -11.94 0.70
N PRO A 139 -14.34 -10.65 0.48
CA PRO A 139 -13.10 -10.07 0.98
C PRO A 139 -13.02 -10.15 2.50
N ILE A 140 -11.85 -10.50 3.02
CA ILE A 140 -11.60 -10.60 4.46
C ILE A 140 -10.66 -9.50 4.92
N TYR A 141 -10.93 -8.96 6.12
CA TYR A 141 -10.07 -7.98 6.80
C TYR A 141 -9.08 -8.71 7.69
N THR A 142 -7.79 -8.58 7.40
CA THR A 142 -6.69 -9.28 8.06
C THR A 142 -5.65 -8.28 8.56
N PRO A 143 -5.93 -7.54 9.64
CA PRO A 143 -5.06 -6.49 10.10
C PRO A 143 -3.71 -6.98 10.64
N SER A 144 -2.72 -6.11 10.65
CA SER A 144 -1.49 -6.29 11.39
C SER A 144 -1.17 -5.06 12.25
N THR A 145 -0.33 -5.24 13.27
CA THR A 145 0.27 -4.12 13.97
C THR A 145 1.24 -3.42 13.04
N LYS A 146 1.46 -2.13 13.26
CA LYS A 146 2.54 -1.39 12.63
C LYS A 146 3.72 -1.38 13.59
N ALA A 147 4.72 -2.21 13.29
CA ALA A 147 5.93 -2.31 14.09
C ALA A 147 6.78 -1.05 14.00
N GLU A 148 7.61 -0.79 15.03
CA GLU A 148 8.66 0.23 14.96
C GLU A 148 9.77 -0.20 13.98
N LEU A 149 10.59 0.76 13.56
CA LEU A 149 11.70 0.49 12.64
C LEU A 149 12.67 -0.53 13.26
N GLY A 150 12.73 -1.73 12.66
CA GLY A 150 13.58 -2.85 13.10
C GLY A 150 12.81 -4.06 13.60
N ASP A 151 11.53 -3.92 13.90
CA ASP A 151 10.64 -5.02 14.23
C ASP A 151 9.77 -5.44 13.04
N HIS A 152 9.14 -6.61 13.13
CA HIS A 152 8.23 -7.12 12.11
C HIS A 152 6.79 -6.85 12.48
N ASP A 153 5.98 -6.49 11.47
CA ASP A 153 4.54 -6.37 11.60
C ASP A 153 3.94 -7.73 11.95
N GLU A 154 3.11 -7.77 12.99
CA GLU A 154 2.45 -8.98 13.44
C GLU A 154 0.99 -9.02 12.99
N ASN A 155 0.58 -10.12 12.33
CA ASN A 155 -0.82 -10.34 12.04
C ASN A 155 -1.63 -10.45 13.33
N ILE A 156 -2.72 -9.72 13.42
CA ILE A 156 -3.61 -9.70 14.58
C ILE A 156 -5.05 -9.99 14.16
N THR A 157 -5.87 -10.43 15.13
CA THR A 157 -7.30 -10.53 14.91
C THR A 157 -7.99 -9.19 15.00
N PHE A 158 -9.25 -9.13 14.58
CA PHE A 158 -10.07 -7.92 14.74
C PHE A 158 -10.20 -7.52 16.23
N GLU A 159 -10.41 -8.48 17.12
CA GLU A 159 -10.53 -8.25 18.56
C GLU A 159 -9.22 -7.73 19.17
N GLN A 160 -8.07 -8.21 18.69
CA GLN A 160 -6.78 -7.69 19.10
C GLN A 160 -6.59 -6.23 18.61
N SER A 161 -7.07 -5.89 17.41
CA SER A 161 -7.03 -4.49 16.94
C SER A 161 -7.86 -3.56 17.82
N ILE A 162 -9.03 -4.01 18.31
CA ILE A 162 -9.82 -3.27 19.32
C ILE A 162 -8.97 -3.01 20.57
N THR A 163 -8.28 -4.05 21.07
CA THR A 163 -7.46 -3.95 22.27
C THR A 163 -6.32 -2.95 22.10
N VAL A 164 -5.66 -2.93 20.93
CA VAL A 164 -4.59 -1.97 20.61
C VAL A 164 -5.12 -0.54 20.62
N LEU A 165 -6.25 -0.32 19.95
CA LEU A 165 -6.85 1.01 19.83
C LEU A 165 -7.46 1.49 21.13
N GLU A 166 -8.05 0.61 21.94
CA GLU A 166 -8.61 0.96 23.27
C GLU A 166 -7.53 1.47 24.24
N LYS A 167 -6.31 0.92 24.17
CA LYS A 167 -5.18 1.41 24.99
C LYS A 167 -4.78 2.85 24.64
N LEU A 168 -4.88 3.22 23.38
CA LEU A 168 -4.49 4.55 22.87
C LEU A 168 -5.63 5.56 22.96
N PHE A 169 -6.86 5.09 22.79
CA PHE A 169 -8.06 5.89 22.73
C PHE A 169 -9.15 5.27 23.63
N PRO A 170 -9.04 5.43 24.97
CA PRO A 170 -9.97 4.80 25.91
C PRO A 170 -11.44 5.11 25.60
N GLY A 171 -12.28 4.08 25.53
CA GLY A 171 -13.69 4.19 25.18
C GLY A 171 -13.98 4.33 23.67
N LYS A 172 -12.96 4.26 22.81
CA LYS A 172 -13.08 4.41 21.34
C LYS A 172 -12.52 3.23 20.55
N GLY A 173 -11.89 2.26 21.20
CA GLY A 173 -11.21 1.16 20.55
C GLY A 173 -12.09 0.38 19.58
N GLU A 174 -13.28 -0.05 20.01
CA GLU A 174 -14.23 -0.77 19.17
C GLU A 174 -14.78 0.09 18.02
N GLU A 175 -15.09 1.37 18.29
CA GLU A 175 -15.57 2.31 17.28
C GLU A 175 -14.55 2.47 16.16
N TYR A 176 -13.29 2.74 16.51
CA TYR A 176 -12.23 2.93 15.53
C TYR A 176 -11.88 1.62 14.78
N ALA A 177 -11.74 0.50 15.48
CA ALA A 177 -11.49 -0.79 14.83
C ALA A 177 -12.58 -1.14 13.82
N THR A 178 -13.85 -0.90 14.17
CA THR A 178 -14.99 -1.13 13.29
C THR A 178 -14.94 -0.22 12.06
N LYS A 179 -14.66 1.08 12.23
CA LYS A 179 -14.49 2.02 11.11
C LYS A 179 -13.33 1.62 10.20
N LEU A 180 -12.19 1.20 10.76
CA LEU A 180 -11.05 0.72 9.97
C LEU A 180 -11.43 -0.47 9.10
N ARG A 181 -12.05 -1.49 9.70
CA ARG A 181 -12.50 -2.68 8.97
C ARG A 181 -13.49 -2.35 7.87
N ASP A 182 -14.54 -1.62 8.22
CA ASP A 182 -15.65 -1.36 7.30
C ASP A 182 -15.22 -0.45 6.14
N ASN A 183 -14.44 0.59 6.41
CA ASN A 183 -13.86 1.45 5.38
C ASN A 183 -12.90 0.67 4.47
N THR A 184 -12.06 -0.19 5.04
CA THR A 184 -11.11 -1.02 4.29
C THR A 184 -11.84 -1.94 3.32
N ILE A 185 -12.88 -2.63 3.78
CA ILE A 185 -13.67 -3.54 2.93
C ILE A 185 -14.42 -2.75 1.85
N ALA A 186 -15.02 -1.59 2.19
CA ALA A 186 -15.74 -0.76 1.25
C ALA A 186 -14.82 -0.20 0.14
N LEU A 187 -13.66 0.34 0.52
CA LEU A 187 -12.63 0.79 -0.42
C LEU A 187 -12.20 -0.34 -1.35
N TYR A 188 -11.87 -1.51 -0.77
CA TYR A 188 -11.43 -2.66 -1.56
C TYR A 188 -12.49 -3.09 -2.58
N LYS A 189 -13.75 -3.28 -2.15
CA LYS A 189 -14.83 -3.73 -3.05
C LYS A 189 -14.99 -2.79 -4.23
N LYS A 190 -15.05 -1.47 -3.99
CA LYS A 190 -15.19 -0.47 -5.05
C LYS A 190 -13.99 -0.47 -6.01
N CYS A 191 -12.78 -0.48 -5.47
CA CYS A 191 -11.57 -0.40 -6.28
C CYS A 191 -11.28 -1.71 -7.03
N ALA A 192 -11.54 -2.87 -6.42
CA ALA A 192 -11.35 -4.17 -7.05
C ALA A 192 -12.30 -4.39 -8.23
N GLU A 193 -13.55 -3.95 -8.14
CA GLU A 193 -14.52 -3.97 -9.24
C GLU A 193 -14.03 -3.10 -10.42
N TYR A 194 -13.60 -1.88 -10.13
CA TYR A 194 -13.04 -0.99 -11.15
C TYR A 194 -11.79 -1.59 -11.81
N ALA A 195 -10.81 -2.04 -11.00
CA ALA A 195 -9.58 -2.61 -11.52
C ALA A 195 -9.83 -3.84 -12.40
N LEU A 196 -10.78 -4.69 -12.00
CA LEU A 196 -11.19 -5.86 -12.78
C LEU A 196 -11.73 -5.46 -14.16
N SER A 197 -12.51 -4.38 -14.24
CA SER A 197 -13.00 -3.82 -15.50
C SER A 197 -11.86 -3.29 -16.40
N ARG A 198 -10.69 -3.00 -15.79
CA ARG A 198 -9.48 -2.55 -16.47
C ARG A 198 -8.47 -3.67 -16.73
N GLY A 199 -8.85 -4.93 -16.49
CA GLY A 199 -7.98 -6.10 -16.72
C GLY A 199 -6.98 -6.38 -15.59
N ILE A 200 -7.17 -5.80 -14.41
CA ILE A 200 -6.32 -6.01 -13.23
C ILE A 200 -7.12 -6.62 -12.09
N ILE A 201 -6.58 -7.68 -11.51
CA ILE A 201 -7.04 -8.25 -10.24
C ILE A 201 -6.24 -7.60 -9.11
N ILE A 202 -6.92 -6.97 -8.16
CA ILE A 202 -6.34 -6.59 -6.87
C ILE A 202 -6.52 -7.78 -5.92
N ALA A 203 -5.45 -8.55 -5.69
CA ALA A 203 -5.55 -9.74 -4.85
C ALA A 203 -5.67 -9.39 -3.37
N ASP A 204 -4.83 -8.49 -2.92
CA ASP A 204 -4.87 -7.88 -1.59
C ASP A 204 -4.25 -6.48 -1.63
N THR A 205 -4.52 -5.72 -0.59
CA THR A 205 -3.92 -4.40 -0.39
C THR A 205 -3.89 -4.04 1.09
N LYS A 206 -3.05 -3.05 1.41
CA LYS A 206 -2.90 -2.45 2.73
C LYS A 206 -3.31 -0.98 2.66
N PHE A 207 -4.17 -0.57 3.58
CA PHE A 207 -4.49 0.84 3.83
C PHE A 207 -3.98 1.27 5.19
N GLU A 208 -3.70 2.56 5.33
CA GLU A 208 -3.39 3.20 6.60
C GLU A 208 -4.37 4.35 6.85
N PHE A 209 -4.79 4.49 8.09
CA PHE A 209 -5.71 5.54 8.50
C PHE A 209 -5.14 6.33 9.66
N GLY A 210 -5.58 7.56 9.78
CA GLY A 210 -5.33 8.40 10.93
C GLY A 210 -6.57 9.14 11.35
N LEU A 211 -6.46 9.89 12.43
CA LEU A 211 -7.52 10.78 12.93
C LEU A 211 -7.17 12.22 12.57
N ASP A 212 -8.18 12.98 12.13
CA ASP A 212 -8.09 14.43 12.08
C ASP A 212 -8.26 15.05 13.49
N GLU A 213 -8.28 16.37 13.57
CA GLU A 213 -8.38 17.10 14.85
C GLU A 213 -9.74 16.87 15.53
N GLU A 214 -10.79 16.53 14.80
CA GLU A 214 -12.13 16.21 15.30
C GLU A 214 -12.29 14.72 15.68
N GLY A 215 -11.28 13.89 15.43
CA GLY A 215 -11.28 12.45 15.69
C GLY A 215 -12.01 11.63 14.63
N ASN A 216 -12.18 12.17 13.43
CA ASN A 216 -12.71 11.41 12.30
C ASN A 216 -11.61 10.52 11.68
N VAL A 217 -12.01 9.34 11.23
CA VAL A 217 -11.10 8.41 10.54
C VAL A 217 -10.90 8.84 9.09
N ILE A 218 -9.66 9.14 8.74
CA ILE A 218 -9.23 9.67 7.44
C ILE A 218 -8.24 8.67 6.82
N LEU A 219 -8.42 8.36 5.53
CA LEU A 219 -7.48 7.54 4.78
C LEU A 219 -6.18 8.33 4.53
N GLY A 220 -5.05 7.74 4.90
CA GLY A 220 -3.73 8.34 4.79
C GLY A 220 -2.74 7.50 3.97
N ASP A 221 -1.47 7.86 4.06
CA ASP A 221 -0.33 7.22 3.39
C ASP A 221 -0.50 7.11 1.87
N GLU A 222 -0.29 5.93 1.29
CA GLU A 222 -0.53 5.63 -0.12
C GLU A 222 -1.75 4.77 -0.32
N MET A 223 -2.28 4.74 -1.52
CA MET A 223 -3.45 3.97 -1.84
C MET A 223 -3.27 3.15 -3.11
N LEU A 224 -3.42 1.81 -2.98
CA LEU A 224 -3.50 0.86 -4.10
C LEU A 224 -2.39 1.06 -5.13
N THR A 225 -1.15 1.07 -4.65
CA THR A 225 0.05 1.12 -5.48
C THR A 225 0.67 -0.27 -5.62
N PRO A 226 1.58 -0.50 -6.58
CA PRO A 226 2.34 -1.73 -6.67
C PRO A 226 3.23 -2.01 -5.45
N ASP A 227 3.46 -1.01 -4.59
CA ASP A 227 4.21 -1.17 -3.33
C ASP A 227 3.35 -1.67 -2.18
N SER A 228 2.08 -1.31 -2.13
CA SER A 228 1.13 -1.65 -1.07
C SER A 228 0.13 -2.75 -1.45
N SER A 229 0.12 -3.21 -2.70
CA SER A 229 -0.91 -4.11 -3.24
C SER A 229 -0.30 -5.19 -4.11
N ARG A 230 -1.01 -6.33 -4.23
CA ARG A 230 -0.73 -7.33 -5.27
C ARG A 230 -1.67 -7.12 -6.43
N PHE A 231 -1.11 -6.75 -7.57
CA PHE A 231 -1.82 -6.57 -8.83
C PHE A 231 -1.47 -7.70 -9.80
N TRP A 232 -2.48 -8.45 -10.21
CA TRP A 232 -2.30 -9.52 -11.20
C TRP A 232 -3.01 -9.17 -12.51
N PRO A 233 -2.46 -9.57 -13.66
CA PRO A 233 -3.21 -9.51 -14.90
C PRO A 233 -4.44 -10.44 -14.80
N LEU A 234 -5.59 -9.96 -15.26
CA LEU A 234 -6.80 -10.78 -15.37
C LEU A 234 -6.62 -11.85 -16.45
N GLU A 235 -5.94 -11.49 -17.54
CA GLU A 235 -5.61 -12.42 -18.60
C GLU A 235 -4.67 -13.52 -18.09
N GLY A 236 -5.06 -14.76 -18.30
CA GLY A 236 -4.29 -15.92 -17.85
C GLY A 236 -4.34 -16.21 -16.36
N TYR A 237 -5.19 -15.51 -15.59
CA TYR A 237 -5.38 -15.84 -14.18
C TYR A 237 -5.96 -17.24 -14.00
N GLU A 238 -5.30 -18.05 -13.19
CA GLU A 238 -5.75 -19.39 -12.79
C GLU A 238 -5.37 -19.66 -11.33
N ALA A 239 -6.33 -20.15 -10.54
CA ALA A 239 -6.09 -20.54 -9.16
C ALA A 239 -5.31 -21.87 -9.07
N GLY A 240 -4.47 -22.02 -8.05
CA GLY A 240 -3.69 -23.22 -7.77
C GLY A 240 -2.18 -23.02 -7.78
N HIS A 241 -1.73 -21.83 -8.11
CA HIS A 241 -0.31 -21.44 -8.11
C HIS A 241 -0.15 -19.92 -7.94
N GLY A 242 1.09 -19.47 -7.73
CA GLY A 242 1.43 -18.04 -7.70
C GLY A 242 1.19 -17.38 -9.06
N GLN A 243 0.75 -16.13 -9.07
CA GLN A 243 0.39 -15.39 -10.28
C GLN A 243 1.52 -14.48 -10.78
N PRO A 244 1.62 -14.22 -12.10
CA PRO A 244 2.35 -13.08 -12.61
C PRO A 244 1.83 -11.79 -11.96
N SER A 245 2.69 -10.78 -11.77
CA SER A 245 2.29 -9.55 -11.09
C SER A 245 2.86 -8.29 -11.72
N PHE A 246 2.17 -7.17 -11.50
CA PHE A 246 2.63 -5.82 -11.82
C PHE A 246 3.34 -5.14 -10.64
N ASP A 247 3.59 -5.88 -9.56
CA ASP A 247 4.12 -5.38 -8.29
C ASP A 247 5.53 -5.90 -7.99
N LYS A 248 6.00 -5.67 -6.76
CA LYS A 248 7.33 -6.08 -6.28
C LYS A 248 7.58 -7.60 -6.29
N GLN A 249 6.60 -8.43 -6.55
CA GLN A 249 6.78 -9.89 -6.50
C GLN A 249 7.80 -10.35 -7.57
N PHE A 250 7.85 -9.65 -8.71
CA PHE A 250 8.85 -9.89 -9.74
C PHE A 250 10.29 -9.71 -9.20
N VAL A 251 10.54 -8.62 -8.49
CA VAL A 251 11.84 -8.36 -7.84
C VAL A 251 12.12 -9.38 -6.74
N ARG A 252 11.12 -9.69 -5.91
CA ARG A 252 11.26 -10.71 -4.84
C ARG A 252 11.62 -12.08 -5.40
N ASN A 253 10.97 -12.49 -6.49
CA ASN A 253 11.25 -13.77 -7.14
C ASN A 253 12.69 -13.80 -7.69
N TRP A 254 13.12 -12.72 -8.32
CA TRP A 254 14.50 -12.61 -8.82
C TRP A 254 15.52 -12.69 -7.68
N LEU A 255 15.33 -11.94 -6.59
CA LEU A 255 16.21 -11.96 -5.42
C LEU A 255 16.30 -13.36 -4.78
N LYS A 256 15.19 -14.08 -4.67
CA LYS A 256 15.17 -15.47 -4.17
C LYS A 256 15.97 -16.42 -5.07
N ALA A 257 15.92 -16.22 -6.37
CA ALA A 257 16.68 -17.01 -7.34
C ALA A 257 18.17 -16.62 -7.40
N ASN A 258 18.54 -15.45 -6.88
CA ASN A 258 19.91 -14.90 -6.92
C ASN A 258 20.34 -14.42 -5.51
N PRO A 259 20.49 -15.32 -4.53
CA PRO A 259 20.79 -14.94 -3.14
C PRO A 259 22.14 -14.23 -2.99
N ASP A 260 23.08 -14.49 -3.89
CA ASP A 260 24.43 -13.90 -3.87
C ASP A 260 24.49 -12.52 -4.54
N SER A 261 23.35 -11.96 -4.96
CA SER A 261 23.28 -10.65 -5.65
C SER A 261 23.61 -9.45 -4.77
N ASP A 262 23.71 -9.64 -3.45
CA ASP A 262 23.93 -8.58 -2.46
C ASP A 262 22.92 -7.41 -2.62
N PHE A 263 21.67 -7.76 -2.88
CA PHE A 263 20.55 -6.83 -3.13
C PHE A 263 20.83 -5.81 -4.25
N ASN A 264 21.65 -6.20 -5.23
CA ASN A 264 21.96 -5.39 -6.42
C ASN A 264 21.28 -5.98 -7.64
N LEU A 265 20.32 -5.25 -8.22
CA LEU A 265 19.55 -5.69 -9.38
C LEU A 265 20.31 -5.38 -10.68
N PRO A 266 20.32 -6.30 -11.66
CA PRO A 266 20.81 -5.99 -13.00
C PRO A 266 19.84 -5.03 -13.72
N GLN A 267 20.34 -4.29 -14.70
CA GLN A 267 19.60 -3.23 -15.39
C GLN A 267 18.32 -3.74 -16.05
N ASP A 268 18.34 -4.93 -16.65
CA ASP A 268 17.14 -5.52 -17.28
C ASP A 268 16.01 -5.83 -16.28
N ILE A 269 16.34 -6.12 -15.01
CA ILE A 269 15.34 -6.32 -13.94
C ILE A 269 14.77 -4.98 -13.49
N ILE A 270 15.63 -3.94 -13.41
CA ILE A 270 15.19 -2.56 -13.12
C ILE A 270 14.20 -2.10 -14.20
N ASP A 271 14.58 -2.23 -15.47
CA ASP A 271 13.77 -1.78 -16.61
C ASP A 271 12.42 -2.54 -16.69
N LYS A 272 12.44 -3.84 -16.46
CA LYS A 272 11.21 -4.64 -16.38
C LYS A 272 10.32 -4.26 -15.21
N THR A 273 10.91 -3.88 -14.08
CA THR A 273 10.14 -3.48 -12.90
C THR A 273 9.40 -2.19 -13.15
N ILE A 274 10.08 -1.15 -13.66
CA ILE A 274 9.39 0.12 -13.94
C ILE A 274 8.35 -0.04 -15.04
N ALA A 275 8.65 -0.81 -16.09
CA ALA A 275 7.69 -1.07 -17.16
C ALA A 275 6.38 -1.69 -16.64
N LYS A 276 6.45 -2.63 -15.67
CA LYS A 276 5.27 -3.21 -15.02
C LYS A 276 4.48 -2.20 -14.19
N TYR A 277 5.16 -1.31 -13.51
CA TYR A 277 4.52 -0.25 -12.71
C TYR A 277 3.80 0.76 -13.61
N GLU A 278 4.44 1.17 -14.70
CA GLU A 278 3.88 2.09 -15.69
C GLU A 278 2.71 1.44 -16.45
N GLU A 279 2.80 0.15 -16.80
CA GLU A 279 1.73 -0.62 -17.41
C GLU A 279 0.49 -0.67 -16.52
N ALA A 280 0.65 -1.01 -15.24
CA ALA A 280 -0.45 -1.00 -14.28
C ALA A 280 -1.08 0.40 -14.16
N TYR A 281 -0.26 1.45 -14.12
CA TYR A 281 -0.74 2.83 -14.07
C TYR A 281 -1.55 3.18 -15.32
N GLU A 282 -1.05 2.87 -16.51
CA GLU A 282 -1.76 3.13 -17.78
C GLU A 282 -3.08 2.36 -17.87
N MET A 283 -3.07 1.07 -17.50
CA MET A 283 -4.29 0.25 -17.47
C MET A 283 -5.35 0.83 -16.55
N LEU A 284 -4.99 1.22 -15.33
CA LEU A 284 -5.93 1.74 -14.32
C LEU A 284 -6.42 3.14 -14.65
N THR A 285 -5.54 4.03 -15.08
CA THR A 285 -5.88 5.45 -15.25
C THR A 285 -6.25 5.83 -16.67
N GLY A 286 -5.86 5.03 -17.67
CA GLY A 286 -5.95 5.36 -19.09
C GLY A 286 -4.97 6.45 -19.53
N LYS A 287 -3.97 6.78 -18.70
CA LYS A 287 -2.99 7.85 -18.96
C LYS A 287 -1.58 7.28 -18.92
N LYS A 288 -0.71 7.84 -19.74
CA LYS A 288 0.75 7.65 -19.59
C LYS A 288 1.30 8.62 -18.55
N LEU A 289 2.41 8.23 -17.96
CA LEU A 289 3.07 9.01 -16.89
C LEU A 289 3.75 10.28 -17.44
#